data_5b08762e3ddd61c97f1d40c6a3b4bd7c
#
_entry.id   5b08762e3ddd61c97f1d40c6a3b4bd7c
#
_cell.length_a   1.000
_cell.length_b   1.000
_cell.length_c   1.000
_cell.angle_alpha   90.00
_cell.angle_beta   90.00
_cell.angle_gamma   90.00
#
_symmetry.space_group_name_H-M   'P 1'
#
loop_
_entity.id
_entity.type
_entity.pdbx_description
1 polymer ?
#
loop_
_entity_poly.entity_id
_entity_poly.type
_entity_poly.pdbx_seq_one_letter_code
_entity_poly.pdbx_strand_id
1 'polypeptide(L)'
;MKPLIQFADRVLGLAKKLEWLPLLVARLTVGVEFVSTGWGKVHNLDKVTGYFAELGIPAPGFNATFASGTELVCGSLLVVGLGSRLAACPLMVTMVVAIVTAKKDELHGVTDLVGFVEWTYIAILAVVAVFGPGFVSIDTLVGRALRGRVGSPATA
;
A
#
# COMPACT_ATOMS: atom_id res chain seq x y z
N MET A 1 16.62 0.20 40.32
CA MET A 1 16.97 0.68 38.97
C MET A 1 17.40 -0.46 38.03
N LYS A 2 18.24 -1.41 38.48
CA LYS A 2 18.69 -2.54 37.63
C LYS A 2 17.56 -3.41 37.01
N PRO A 3 16.49 -3.80 37.77
CA PRO A 3 15.44 -4.65 37.21
C PRO A 3 14.60 -3.95 36.10
N LEU A 4 14.43 -2.63 36.22
CA LEU A 4 13.70 -1.84 35.22
C LEU A 4 14.49 -1.75 33.89
N ILE A 5 15.81 -1.57 33.99
CA ILE A 5 16.69 -1.55 32.80
C ILE A 5 16.70 -2.92 32.11
N GLN A 6 16.79 -4.01 32.87
CA GLN A 6 16.75 -5.37 32.32
C GLN A 6 15.40 -5.69 31.66
N PHE A 7 14.29 -5.17 32.20
CA PHE A 7 12.99 -5.31 31.58
C PHE A 7 12.90 -4.52 30.28
N ALA A 8 13.38 -3.26 30.26
CA ALA A 8 13.45 -2.44 29.07
C ALA A 8 14.30 -3.10 27.96
N ASP A 9 15.46 -3.64 28.32
CA ASP A 9 16.34 -4.33 27.36
C ASP A 9 15.68 -5.59 26.76
N ARG A 10 14.92 -6.34 27.55
CA ARG A 10 14.15 -7.48 27.03
C ARG A 10 13.03 -7.05 26.07
N VAL A 11 12.28 -6.00 26.40
CA VAL A 11 11.22 -5.46 25.54
C VAL A 11 11.79 -4.94 24.23
N LEU A 12 12.90 -4.16 24.31
CA LEU A 12 13.60 -3.66 23.13
C LEU A 12 14.18 -4.78 22.27
N GLY A 13 14.73 -5.82 22.90
CA GLY A 13 15.22 -7.01 22.20
C GLY A 13 14.11 -7.77 21.47
N LEU A 14 12.93 -7.86 22.08
CA LEU A 14 11.73 -8.47 21.46
C LEU A 14 11.22 -7.61 20.31
N ALA A 15 11.15 -6.29 20.50
CA ALA A 15 10.72 -5.33 19.48
C ALA A 15 11.61 -5.41 18.22
N LYS A 16 12.92 -5.50 18.39
CA LYS A 16 13.88 -5.69 17.28
C LYS A 16 13.62 -6.98 16.49
N LYS A 17 13.26 -8.06 17.16
CA LYS A 17 12.92 -9.33 16.48
C LYS A 17 11.63 -9.24 15.68
N LEU A 18 10.73 -8.34 16.04
CA LEU A 18 9.41 -8.15 15.42
C LEU A 18 9.35 -6.96 14.47
N GLU A 19 10.46 -6.28 14.17
CA GLU A 19 10.53 -5.10 13.28
C GLU A 19 9.91 -5.33 11.88
N TRP A 20 9.93 -6.58 11.42
CA TRP A 20 9.34 -6.97 10.13
C TRP A 20 7.80 -7.03 10.14
N LEU A 21 7.20 -7.27 11.32
CA LEU A 21 5.77 -7.55 11.45
C LEU A 21 4.88 -6.32 11.17
N PRO A 22 5.13 -5.13 11.72
CA PRO A 22 4.31 -3.95 11.45
C PRO A 22 4.22 -3.62 9.96
N LEU A 23 5.33 -3.71 9.24
CA LEU A 23 5.36 -3.43 7.80
C LEU A 23 4.60 -4.48 6.99
N LEU A 24 4.70 -5.77 7.37
CA LEU A 24 3.92 -6.84 6.76
C LEU A 24 2.42 -6.63 6.99
N VAL A 25 2.01 -6.35 8.24
CA VAL A 25 0.60 -6.10 8.59
C VAL A 25 0.06 -4.89 7.82
N ALA A 26 0.76 -3.76 7.85
CA ALA A 26 0.39 -2.56 7.13
C ALA A 26 0.18 -2.82 5.63
N ARG A 27 1.14 -3.51 4.99
CA ARG A 27 1.08 -3.86 3.57
C ARG A 27 -0.08 -4.79 3.25
N LEU A 28 -0.29 -5.84 4.06
CA LEU A 28 -1.37 -6.80 3.84
C LEU A 28 -2.73 -6.16 4.05
N THR A 29 -2.90 -5.34 5.10
CA THR A 29 -4.16 -4.65 5.36
C THR A 29 -4.57 -3.79 4.18
N VAL A 30 -3.67 -2.91 3.72
CA VAL A 30 -3.97 -2.03 2.59
C VAL A 30 -4.07 -2.80 1.27
N GLY A 31 -3.20 -3.80 1.05
CA GLY A 31 -3.22 -4.62 -0.16
C GLY A 31 -4.53 -5.40 -0.32
N VAL A 32 -5.00 -6.05 0.74
CA VAL A 32 -6.27 -6.80 0.72
C VAL A 32 -7.46 -5.87 0.51
N GLU A 33 -7.46 -4.69 1.13
CA GLU A 33 -8.52 -3.69 0.93
C GLU A 33 -8.58 -3.26 -0.53
N PHE A 34 -7.45 -2.91 -1.15
CA PHE A 34 -7.43 -2.52 -2.57
C PHE A 34 -7.79 -3.66 -3.53
N VAL A 35 -7.43 -4.90 -3.21
CA VAL A 35 -7.89 -6.06 -4.00
C VAL A 35 -9.40 -6.19 -3.90
N SER A 36 -9.98 -6.10 -2.71
CA SER A 36 -11.41 -6.23 -2.48
C SER A 36 -12.20 -5.11 -3.18
N THR A 37 -11.79 -3.85 -3.01
CA THR A 37 -12.44 -2.70 -3.64
C THR A 37 -12.26 -2.71 -5.15
N GLY A 38 -11.06 -2.97 -5.66
CA GLY A 38 -10.77 -3.09 -7.09
C GLY A 38 -11.56 -4.23 -7.75
N TRP A 39 -11.65 -5.38 -7.10
CA TRP A 39 -12.48 -6.50 -7.55
C TRP A 39 -13.95 -6.12 -7.66
N GLY A 40 -14.51 -5.51 -6.62
CA GLY A 40 -15.88 -5.04 -6.60
C GLY A 40 -16.19 -4.01 -7.71
N LYS A 41 -15.26 -3.07 -7.93
CA LYS A 41 -15.39 -2.04 -8.97
C LYS A 41 -15.30 -2.62 -10.38
N VAL A 42 -14.38 -3.54 -10.65
CA VAL A 42 -14.24 -4.20 -11.97
C VAL A 42 -15.50 -4.97 -12.35
N HIS A 43 -16.19 -5.59 -11.39
CA HIS A 43 -17.45 -6.32 -11.65
C HIS A 43 -18.68 -5.39 -11.73
N ASN A 44 -18.54 -4.11 -11.39
CA ASN A 44 -19.63 -3.13 -11.39
C ASN A 44 -19.22 -1.83 -12.12
N LEU A 45 -18.50 -1.94 -13.23
CA LEU A 45 -17.95 -0.80 -13.95
C LEU A 45 -18.98 0.25 -14.36
N ASP A 46 -20.19 -0.18 -14.72
CA ASP A 46 -21.27 0.74 -15.09
C ASP A 46 -21.66 1.66 -13.94
N LYS A 47 -21.76 1.11 -12.71
CA LYS A 47 -22.04 1.89 -11.50
C LYS A 47 -20.89 2.86 -11.18
N VAL A 48 -19.66 2.38 -11.30
CA VAL A 48 -18.45 3.22 -11.03
C VAL A 48 -18.35 4.33 -12.07
N THR A 49 -18.66 4.04 -13.33
CA THR A 49 -18.69 5.03 -14.42
C THR A 49 -19.75 6.10 -14.16
N GLY A 50 -20.97 5.69 -13.75
CA GLY A 50 -22.03 6.63 -13.38
C GLY A 50 -21.61 7.53 -12.22
N TYR A 51 -21.04 6.96 -11.17
CA TYR A 51 -20.52 7.71 -10.02
C TYR A 51 -19.40 8.70 -10.41
N PHE A 52 -18.48 8.31 -11.30
CA PHE A 52 -17.43 9.20 -11.78
C PHE A 52 -17.98 10.34 -12.65
N ALA A 53 -19.05 10.08 -13.40
CA ALA A 53 -19.75 11.12 -14.16
C ALA A 53 -20.42 12.14 -13.22
N GLU A 54 -21.07 11.67 -12.14
CA GLU A 54 -21.68 12.54 -11.11
C GLU A 54 -20.63 13.42 -10.42
N LEU A 55 -19.42 12.89 -10.18
CA LEU A 55 -18.29 13.65 -9.62
C LEU A 55 -17.64 14.62 -10.62
N GLY A 56 -18.11 14.67 -11.88
CA GLY A 56 -17.54 15.54 -12.91
C GLY A 56 -16.15 15.09 -13.41
N ILE A 57 -15.76 13.85 -13.20
CA ILE A 57 -14.48 13.30 -13.67
C ILE A 57 -14.53 13.18 -15.20
N PRO A 58 -13.57 13.75 -15.95
CA PRO A 58 -13.53 13.66 -17.40
C PRO A 58 -13.36 12.22 -17.85
N ALA A 59 -13.92 11.84 -19.01
CA ALA A 59 -13.88 10.49 -19.56
C ALA A 59 -14.18 9.39 -18.51
N PRO A 60 -15.37 9.41 -17.86
CA PRO A 60 -15.64 8.63 -16.65
C PRO A 60 -15.47 7.13 -16.86
N GLY A 61 -15.85 6.58 -18.03
CA GLY A 61 -15.67 5.15 -18.32
C GLY A 61 -14.20 4.72 -18.38
N PHE A 62 -13.36 5.53 -19.00
CA PHE A 62 -11.91 5.26 -19.03
C PHE A 62 -11.30 5.33 -17.63
N ASN A 63 -11.58 6.40 -16.89
CA ASN A 63 -11.04 6.60 -15.56
C ASN A 63 -11.56 5.56 -14.56
N ALA A 64 -12.83 5.15 -14.66
CA ALA A 64 -13.39 4.09 -13.85
C ALA A 64 -12.67 2.74 -14.08
N THR A 65 -12.46 2.36 -15.34
CA THR A 65 -11.74 1.14 -15.71
C THR A 65 -10.27 1.20 -15.25
N PHE A 66 -9.61 2.33 -15.50
CA PHE A 66 -8.20 2.53 -15.14
C PHE A 66 -8.00 2.49 -13.63
N ALA A 67 -8.80 3.23 -12.86
CA ALA A 67 -8.71 3.24 -11.39
C ALA A 67 -9.01 1.86 -10.79
N SER A 68 -10.08 1.21 -11.24
CA SER A 68 -10.45 -0.13 -10.76
C SER A 68 -9.38 -1.18 -11.06
N GLY A 69 -8.80 -1.15 -12.27
CA GLY A 69 -7.70 -2.01 -12.67
C GLY A 69 -6.42 -1.73 -11.86
N THR A 70 -6.11 -0.46 -11.63
CA THR A 70 -4.96 -0.05 -10.80
C THR A 70 -5.10 -0.56 -9.37
N GLU A 71 -6.27 -0.38 -8.75
CA GLU A 71 -6.52 -0.88 -7.40
C GLU A 71 -6.37 -2.41 -7.32
N LEU A 72 -6.95 -3.14 -8.27
CA LEU A 72 -6.87 -4.60 -8.28
C LEU A 72 -5.45 -5.12 -8.51
N VAL A 73 -4.75 -4.60 -9.52
CA VAL A 73 -3.41 -5.06 -9.87
C VAL A 73 -2.39 -4.64 -8.81
N CYS A 74 -2.35 -3.36 -8.46
CA CYS A 74 -1.37 -2.85 -7.49
C CYS A 74 -1.66 -3.36 -6.08
N GLY A 75 -2.93 -3.52 -5.69
CA GLY A 75 -3.32 -4.20 -4.45
C GLY A 75 -2.81 -5.64 -4.39
N SER A 76 -2.96 -6.40 -5.48
CA SER A 76 -2.43 -7.77 -5.58
C SER A 76 -0.91 -7.81 -5.47
N LEU A 77 -0.20 -6.89 -6.12
CA LEU A 77 1.25 -6.75 -6.01
C LEU A 77 1.70 -6.42 -4.58
N LEU A 78 0.94 -5.60 -3.87
CA LEU A 78 1.18 -5.32 -2.45
C LEU A 78 1.01 -6.58 -1.59
N VAL A 79 -0.06 -7.34 -1.78
CA VAL A 79 -0.33 -8.58 -1.01
C VAL A 79 0.82 -9.56 -1.17
N VAL A 80 1.26 -9.83 -2.40
CA VAL A 80 2.36 -10.79 -2.65
C VAL A 80 3.74 -10.20 -2.36
N GLY A 81 3.86 -8.89 -2.24
CA GLY A 81 5.12 -8.19 -1.97
C GLY A 81 6.05 -8.15 -3.17
N LEU A 82 5.50 -7.99 -4.37
CA LEU A 82 6.24 -7.87 -5.62
C LEU A 82 6.17 -6.43 -6.14
N GLY A 83 7.32 -5.77 -6.30
CA GLY A 83 7.38 -4.39 -6.76
C GLY A 83 6.58 -3.42 -5.88
N SER A 84 6.45 -3.70 -4.57
CA SER A 84 5.55 -2.98 -3.66
C SER A 84 5.79 -1.47 -3.63
N ARG A 85 7.03 -1.02 -3.79
CA ARG A 85 7.36 0.41 -3.86
C ARG A 85 6.71 1.09 -5.06
N LEU A 86 6.77 0.44 -6.22
CA LEU A 86 6.17 0.95 -7.46
C LEU A 86 4.65 0.87 -7.42
N ALA A 87 4.09 -0.22 -6.88
CA ALA A 87 2.66 -0.41 -6.74
C ALA A 87 2.00 0.59 -5.78
N ALA A 88 2.71 1.03 -4.75
CA ALA A 88 2.21 2.01 -3.79
C ALA A 88 1.97 3.40 -4.43
N CYS A 89 2.78 3.81 -5.41
CA CYS A 89 2.68 5.14 -6.01
C CYS A 89 1.33 5.39 -6.72
N PRO A 90 0.88 4.54 -7.69
CA PRO A 90 -0.41 4.75 -8.34
C PRO A 90 -1.58 4.62 -7.36
N LEU A 91 -1.49 3.77 -6.33
CA LEU A 91 -2.53 3.69 -5.30
C LEU A 91 -2.62 4.97 -4.46
N MET A 92 -1.50 5.62 -4.14
CA MET A 92 -1.53 6.93 -3.51
C MET A 92 -2.21 7.98 -4.40
N VAL A 93 -1.95 7.94 -5.70
CA VAL A 93 -2.60 8.85 -6.66
C VAL A 93 -4.11 8.62 -6.67
N THR A 94 -4.59 7.37 -6.70
CA THR A 94 -6.05 7.10 -6.67
C THR A 94 -6.69 7.63 -5.38
N MET A 95 -6.00 7.54 -4.24
CA MET A 95 -6.50 8.07 -2.97
C MET A 95 -6.53 9.61 -2.94
N VAL A 96 -5.51 10.26 -3.50
CA VAL A 96 -5.51 11.72 -3.65
C VAL A 96 -6.67 12.16 -4.55
N VAL A 97 -6.88 11.49 -5.68
CA VAL A 97 -8.02 11.78 -6.58
C VAL A 97 -9.34 11.60 -5.84
N ALA A 98 -9.51 10.53 -5.05
CA ALA A 98 -10.72 10.30 -4.27
C ALA A 98 -11.00 11.44 -3.28
N ILE A 99 -9.97 11.95 -2.58
CA ILE A 99 -10.11 13.08 -1.66
C ILE A 99 -10.55 14.34 -2.42
N VAL A 100 -9.89 14.70 -3.53
CA VAL A 100 -10.15 15.97 -4.24
C VAL A 100 -11.42 15.94 -5.09
N THR A 101 -12.00 14.77 -5.36
CA THR A 101 -13.24 14.63 -6.12
C THR A 101 -14.41 14.25 -5.23
N ALA A 102 -14.34 13.09 -4.57
CA ALA A 102 -15.46 12.54 -3.81
C ALA A 102 -15.62 13.17 -2.41
N LYS A 103 -14.52 13.66 -1.81
CA LYS A 103 -14.52 14.27 -0.46
C LYS A 103 -14.35 15.78 -0.47
N LYS A 104 -14.45 16.41 -1.66
CA LYS A 104 -14.25 17.84 -1.82
C LYS A 104 -15.16 18.68 -0.91
N ASP A 105 -16.43 18.31 -0.81
CA ASP A 105 -17.44 19.06 -0.07
C ASP A 105 -17.38 18.80 1.46
N GLU A 106 -16.68 17.76 1.88
CA GLU A 106 -16.44 17.43 3.29
C GLU A 106 -15.11 18.01 3.80
N LEU A 107 -14.24 18.51 2.91
CA LEU A 107 -12.90 18.98 3.23
C LEU A 107 -12.91 20.48 3.57
N HIS A 108 -13.03 20.84 4.84
CA HIS A 108 -13.03 22.23 5.33
C HIS A 108 -11.73 22.58 6.07
N GLY A 109 -10.91 21.58 6.42
CA GLY A 109 -9.66 21.82 7.15
C GLY A 109 -8.76 20.60 7.26
N VAL A 110 -7.62 20.80 7.92
CA VAL A 110 -6.60 19.73 8.13
C VAL A 110 -7.16 18.60 8.98
N THR A 111 -8.04 18.90 9.93
CA THR A 111 -8.66 17.90 10.81
C THR A 111 -9.53 16.93 10.02
N ASP A 112 -10.30 17.45 9.04
CA ASP A 112 -11.16 16.61 8.21
C ASP A 112 -10.31 15.72 7.30
N LEU A 113 -9.25 16.29 6.70
CA LEU A 113 -8.30 15.55 5.87
C LEU A 113 -7.71 14.34 6.62
N VAL A 114 -7.24 14.56 7.86
CA VAL A 114 -6.66 13.48 8.67
C VAL A 114 -7.71 12.45 9.09
N GLY A 115 -8.99 12.85 9.18
CA GLY A 115 -10.12 11.98 9.48
C GLY A 115 -10.53 11.05 8.34
N PHE A 116 -10.12 11.34 7.10
CA PHE A 116 -10.46 10.49 5.95
C PHE A 116 -9.64 9.20 5.94
N VAL A 117 -10.30 8.09 5.63
CA VAL A 117 -9.64 6.79 5.49
C VAL A 117 -8.63 6.79 4.34
N GLU A 118 -8.90 7.54 3.27
CA GLU A 118 -8.03 7.72 2.13
C GLU A 118 -6.67 8.31 2.55
N TRP A 119 -6.68 9.27 3.49
CA TRP A 119 -5.45 9.83 4.05
C TRP A 119 -4.64 8.78 4.83
N THR A 120 -5.31 7.94 5.59
CA THR A 120 -4.67 6.83 6.30
C THR A 120 -4.01 5.87 5.33
N TYR A 121 -4.69 5.54 4.22
CA TYR A 121 -4.10 4.69 3.17
C TYR A 121 -2.89 5.36 2.50
N ILE A 122 -2.95 6.66 2.21
CA ILE A 122 -1.79 7.42 1.69
C ILE A 122 -0.60 7.31 2.65
N ALA A 123 -0.82 7.52 3.95
CA ALA A 123 0.23 7.44 4.96
C ALA A 123 0.87 6.05 5.02
N ILE A 124 0.07 4.98 5.02
CA ILE A 124 0.54 3.59 5.01
C ILE A 124 1.29 3.27 3.70
N LEU A 125 0.74 3.67 2.56
CA LEU A 125 1.37 3.48 1.25
C LEU A 125 2.69 4.23 1.13
N ALA A 126 2.79 5.44 1.71
CA ALA A 126 4.04 6.20 1.76
C ALA A 126 5.11 5.44 2.57
N VAL A 127 4.75 4.84 3.70
CA VAL A 127 5.65 3.97 4.48
C VAL A 127 6.12 2.79 3.62
N VAL A 128 5.21 2.10 2.92
CA VAL A 128 5.56 0.98 2.03
C VAL A 128 6.45 1.43 0.86
N ALA A 129 6.17 2.60 0.27
CA ALA A 129 6.98 3.15 -0.83
C ALA A 129 8.43 3.42 -0.39
N VAL A 130 8.62 3.97 0.81
CA VAL A 130 9.95 4.33 1.35
C VAL A 130 10.69 3.09 1.86
N PHE A 131 10.08 2.32 2.74
CA PHE A 131 10.73 1.18 3.40
C PHE A 131 10.72 -0.10 2.55
N GLY A 132 9.81 -0.18 1.58
CA GLY A 132 9.65 -1.34 0.69
C GLY A 132 8.78 -2.44 1.28
N PRO A 133 8.80 -3.65 0.66
CA PRO A 133 7.86 -4.72 0.99
C PRO A 133 8.11 -5.44 2.31
N GLY A 134 9.24 -5.16 2.98
CA GLY A 134 9.65 -5.86 4.19
C GLY A 134 10.28 -7.23 3.94
N PHE A 135 10.62 -7.91 5.03
CA PHE A 135 11.40 -9.15 5.00
C PHE A 135 10.63 -10.34 4.38
N VAL A 136 9.32 -10.39 4.58
CA VAL A 136 8.43 -11.43 4.05
C VAL A 136 7.79 -10.93 2.77
N SER A 137 8.51 -11.07 1.64
CA SER A 137 8.04 -10.61 0.32
C SER A 137 8.71 -11.37 -0.81
N ILE A 138 8.05 -11.42 -1.97
CA ILE A 138 8.65 -12.00 -3.18
C ILE A 138 9.88 -11.22 -3.61
N ASP A 139 9.88 -9.89 -3.50
CA ASP A 139 11.05 -9.05 -3.81
C ASP A 139 12.30 -9.49 -3.02
N THR A 140 12.12 -9.82 -1.74
CA THR A 140 13.22 -10.28 -0.89
C THR A 140 13.71 -11.67 -1.30
N LEU A 141 12.81 -12.57 -1.69
CA LEU A 141 13.17 -13.91 -2.18
C LEU A 141 13.94 -13.83 -3.49
N VAL A 142 13.44 -13.03 -4.45
CA VAL A 142 14.10 -12.80 -5.73
C VAL A 142 15.47 -12.13 -5.54
N GLY A 143 15.54 -11.12 -4.69
CA GLY A 143 16.79 -10.41 -4.40
C GLY A 143 17.86 -11.34 -3.79
N ARG A 144 17.46 -12.28 -2.94
CA ARG A 144 18.39 -13.30 -2.38
C ARG A 144 18.84 -14.29 -3.44
N ALA A 145 17.92 -14.77 -4.29
CA ALA A 145 18.25 -15.72 -5.36
C ALA A 145 19.22 -15.11 -6.39
N LEU A 146 19.05 -13.84 -6.74
CA LEU A 146 19.95 -13.13 -7.67
C LEU A 146 21.33 -12.91 -7.06
N ARG A 147 21.41 -12.50 -5.79
CA ARG A 147 22.69 -12.30 -5.09
C ARG A 147 23.47 -13.60 -4.93
N GLY A 148 22.80 -14.72 -4.70
CA GLY A 148 23.44 -16.03 -4.62
C GLY A 148 24.07 -16.48 -5.94
N ARG A 149 23.57 -16.01 -7.09
CA ARG A 149 24.13 -16.31 -8.42
C ARG A 149 25.32 -15.44 -8.82
N VAL A 150 25.36 -14.19 -8.33
CA VAL A 150 26.45 -13.24 -8.63
C VAL A 150 27.66 -13.44 -7.72
N GLY A 151 27.49 -14.10 -6.57
CA GLY A 151 28.54 -14.29 -5.56
C GLY A 151 29.40 -15.55 -5.71
N SER A 152 29.31 -16.33 -6.80
CA SER A 152 30.24 -17.43 -7.09
C SER A 152 31.36 -16.93 -8.01
N PRO A 153 32.56 -16.56 -7.49
CA PRO A 153 33.70 -16.38 -8.38
C PRO A 153 34.01 -17.73 -8.99
N ALA A 154 34.01 -17.78 -10.34
CA ALA A 154 34.60 -18.90 -11.07
C ALA A 154 36.08 -19.01 -10.63
N THR A 155 36.37 -19.99 -9.82
CA THR A 155 37.74 -20.42 -9.56
C THR A 155 38.23 -21.08 -10.86
N ALA A 156 39.00 -20.35 -11.61
CA ALA A 156 39.88 -20.92 -12.63
C ALA A 156 41.17 -21.37 -11.95
#